data_a87f490e7161d52370c982736745e443
#
_entry.id   a87f490e7161d52370c982736745e443
#
_cell.length_a   1.000
_cell.length_b   1.000
_cell.length_c   1.000
_cell.angle_alpha   90.00
_cell.angle_beta   90.00
_cell.angle_gamma   90.00
#
_symmetry.space_group_name_H-M   'P 1'
#
loop_
_entity.id
_entity.type
_entity.pdbx_description
1 polymer ?
#
loop_
_entity_poly.entity_id
_entity_poly.type
_entity_poly.pdbx_seq_one_letter_code
_entity_poly.pdbx_strand_id
1 'polypeptide(L)'
;MTLRLFWALAGPLFCIAAQAGEVSVGVAANFTAPMQKIARAFEQDTGHQCQLAFGATGKFYAQIKHAAPFAVLLAADDETPARLEQEGLAVAGTRFTYATGRLALWSKQPHLVDDQGEVLRSLQFEKLGIR
;
A
#
# COMPACT_ATOMS: atom_id res chain seq x y z
N MET A 1 57.90 -35.92 31.67
CA MET A 1 57.36 -35.79 30.27
C MET A 1 55.88 -35.53 30.41
N THR A 2 55.47 -34.21 30.45
CA THR A 2 54.11 -33.74 30.78
C THR A 2 53.42 -33.28 29.49
N LEU A 3 52.43 -34.06 29.06
CA LEU A 3 51.60 -33.81 27.89
C LEU A 3 50.51 -32.80 28.26
N ARG A 4 50.62 -31.56 27.76
CA ARG A 4 49.61 -30.51 27.94
C ARG A 4 48.53 -30.66 26.87
N LEU A 5 47.35 -31.08 27.30
CA LEU A 5 46.13 -31.17 26.48
C LEU A 5 45.53 -29.76 26.32
N PHE A 6 45.70 -29.17 25.14
CA PHE A 6 44.95 -27.92 24.78
C PHE A 6 43.52 -28.26 24.37
N TRP A 7 42.57 -27.98 25.23
CA TRP A 7 41.15 -27.98 24.89
C TRP A 7 40.82 -26.68 24.20
N ALA A 8 40.62 -26.73 22.87
CA ALA A 8 40.11 -25.63 22.09
C ALA A 8 38.60 -25.49 22.38
N LEU A 9 38.22 -24.37 23.06
CA LEU A 9 36.84 -23.96 23.30
C LEU A 9 36.26 -23.40 22.01
N ALA A 10 35.71 -24.25 21.13
CA ALA A 10 34.91 -23.81 19.97
C ALA A 10 33.49 -23.52 20.49
N GLY A 11 33.24 -22.24 20.83
CA GLY A 11 31.89 -21.79 21.15
C GLY A 11 31.00 -21.83 19.90
N PRO A 12 29.73 -22.29 20.01
CA PRO A 12 28.81 -22.26 18.88
C PRO A 12 28.48 -20.80 18.53
N LEU A 13 28.83 -20.36 17.31
CA LEU A 13 28.34 -19.15 16.71
C LEU A 13 26.84 -19.37 16.47
N PHE A 14 26.00 -18.87 17.37
CA PHE A 14 24.55 -18.76 17.13
C PHE A 14 24.34 -17.68 16.06
N CYS A 15 24.25 -18.05 14.78
CA CYS A 15 23.68 -17.21 13.75
C CYS A 15 22.19 -17.02 14.07
N ILE A 16 21.83 -15.87 14.64
CA ILE A 16 20.44 -15.42 14.70
C ILE A 16 20.05 -15.12 13.26
N ALA A 17 19.42 -16.08 12.60
CA ALA A 17 18.77 -15.84 11.31
C ALA A 17 17.68 -14.80 11.54
N ALA A 18 17.86 -13.61 10.99
CA ALA A 18 16.79 -12.60 10.94
C ALA A 18 15.63 -13.23 10.16
N GLN A 19 14.52 -13.55 10.84
CA GLN A 19 13.33 -14.06 10.17
C GLN A 19 12.72 -12.94 9.35
N ALA A 20 12.65 -13.13 8.03
CA ALA A 20 11.88 -12.27 7.14
C ALA A 20 10.40 -12.34 7.54
N GLY A 21 9.83 -11.21 7.93
CA GLY A 21 8.40 -11.11 8.20
C GLY A 21 7.62 -10.82 6.92
N GLU A 22 6.36 -11.23 6.89
CA GLU A 22 5.42 -10.90 5.81
C GLU A 22 4.40 -9.87 6.29
N VAL A 23 4.08 -8.88 5.44
CA VAL A 23 3.03 -7.91 5.70
C VAL A 23 1.98 -7.94 4.58
N SER A 24 0.72 -8.14 4.95
CA SER A 24 -0.41 -8.12 4.02
C SER A 24 -0.92 -6.69 3.84
N VAL A 25 -0.94 -6.20 2.60
CA VAL A 25 -1.26 -4.81 2.27
C VAL A 25 -2.39 -4.75 1.26
N GLY A 26 -3.51 -4.15 1.66
CA GLY A 26 -4.60 -3.78 0.75
C GLY A 26 -4.29 -2.44 0.08
N VAL A 27 -4.32 -2.39 -1.25
CA VAL A 27 -3.91 -1.21 -2.01
C VAL A 27 -5.00 -0.81 -3.00
N ALA A 28 -5.45 0.44 -2.93
CA ALA A 28 -6.39 0.98 -3.91
C ALA A 28 -5.80 0.91 -5.32
N ALA A 29 -6.62 0.51 -6.30
CA ALA A 29 -6.17 0.18 -7.65
C ALA A 29 -5.44 1.34 -8.37
N ASN A 30 -5.78 2.58 -8.06
CA ASN A 30 -5.12 3.77 -8.60
C ASN A 30 -3.65 3.92 -8.14
N PHE A 31 -3.24 3.24 -7.07
CA PHE A 31 -1.88 3.30 -6.53
C PHE A 31 -1.04 2.05 -6.83
N THR A 32 -1.51 1.17 -7.70
CA THR A 32 -0.85 -0.11 -8.02
C THR A 32 0.61 0.06 -8.45
N ALA A 33 0.88 0.86 -9.47
CA ALA A 33 2.24 0.98 -10.02
C ALA A 33 3.23 1.63 -9.04
N PRO A 34 2.88 2.71 -8.31
CA PRO A 34 3.76 3.24 -7.26
C PRO A 34 4.01 2.22 -6.15
N MET A 35 2.97 1.53 -5.65
CA MET A 35 3.11 0.59 -4.55
C MET A 35 4.00 -0.61 -4.90
N GLN A 36 3.94 -1.12 -6.12
CA GLN A 36 4.84 -2.19 -6.56
C GLN A 36 6.32 -1.78 -6.53
N LYS A 37 6.63 -0.50 -6.76
CA LYS A 37 8.01 0.01 -6.66
C LYS A 37 8.43 0.17 -5.20
N ILE A 38 7.52 0.69 -4.36
CA ILE A 38 7.76 0.88 -2.93
C ILE A 38 8.00 -0.48 -2.25
N ALA A 39 7.15 -1.48 -2.54
CA ALA A 39 7.29 -2.81 -1.96
C ALA A 39 8.65 -3.45 -2.31
N ARG A 40 9.07 -3.36 -3.58
CA ARG A 40 10.39 -3.88 -3.98
C ARG A 40 11.55 -3.20 -3.26
N ALA A 41 11.49 -1.87 -3.08
CA ALA A 41 12.50 -1.15 -2.34
C ALA A 41 12.51 -1.56 -0.86
N PHE A 42 11.33 -1.64 -0.24
CA PHE A 42 11.18 -2.10 1.13
C PHE A 42 11.72 -3.52 1.34
N GLU A 43 11.41 -4.45 0.44
CA GLU A 43 11.90 -5.82 0.49
C GLU A 43 13.43 -5.90 0.35
N GLN A 44 14.02 -5.07 -0.52
CA GLN A 44 15.47 -4.98 -0.70
C GLN A 44 16.18 -4.41 0.55
N ASP A 45 15.59 -3.38 1.17
CA ASP A 45 16.20 -2.68 2.30
C ASP A 45 16.06 -3.44 3.61
N THR A 46 14.96 -4.20 3.78
CA THR A 46 14.61 -4.82 5.07
C THR A 46 14.67 -6.33 5.09
N GLY A 47 14.62 -6.98 3.92
CA GLY A 47 14.45 -8.42 3.80
C GLY A 47 13.05 -8.93 4.12
N HIS A 48 12.10 -8.05 4.51
CA HIS A 48 10.69 -8.42 4.73
C HIS A 48 9.93 -8.44 3.41
N GLN A 49 8.84 -9.22 3.33
CA GLN A 49 8.03 -9.36 2.13
C GLN A 49 6.69 -8.64 2.24
N CYS A 50 6.26 -7.99 1.15
CA CYS A 50 4.95 -7.37 1.03
C CYS A 50 4.00 -8.22 0.20
N GLN A 51 2.94 -8.72 0.82
CA GLN A 51 1.84 -9.39 0.11
C GLN A 51 0.81 -8.34 -0.31
N LEU A 52 0.89 -7.91 -1.58
CA LEU A 52 0.04 -6.86 -2.11
C LEU A 52 -1.25 -7.39 -2.71
N ALA A 53 -2.38 -6.88 -2.26
CA ALA A 53 -3.69 -7.07 -2.87
C ALA A 53 -4.18 -5.74 -3.46
N PHE A 54 -4.61 -5.75 -4.73
CA PHE A 54 -5.09 -4.54 -5.42
C PHE A 54 -6.59 -4.59 -5.66
N GLY A 55 -7.29 -3.49 -5.40
CA GLY A 55 -8.73 -3.44 -5.57
C GLY A 55 -9.35 -2.08 -5.25
N ALA A 56 -10.69 -2.05 -5.22
CA ALA A 56 -11.42 -0.87 -4.80
C ALA A 56 -11.40 -0.72 -3.27
N THR A 57 -11.25 0.51 -2.76
CA THR A 57 -11.24 0.82 -1.32
C THR A 57 -12.44 0.24 -0.59
N GLY A 58 -13.66 0.40 -1.12
CA GLY A 58 -14.88 -0.14 -0.50
C GLY A 58 -14.91 -1.68 -0.42
N LYS A 59 -14.24 -2.39 -1.36
CA LYS A 59 -14.10 -3.84 -1.28
C LYS A 59 -13.19 -4.25 -0.11
N PHE A 60 -12.08 -3.54 0.10
CA PHE A 60 -11.21 -3.78 1.24
C PHE A 60 -11.90 -3.49 2.56
N TYR A 61 -12.66 -2.39 2.63
CA TYR A 61 -13.48 -2.10 3.81
C TYR A 61 -14.40 -3.27 4.17
N ALA A 62 -15.14 -3.81 3.19
CA ALA A 62 -16.02 -4.95 3.42
C ALA A 62 -15.23 -6.19 3.88
N GLN A 63 -14.08 -6.48 3.28
CA GLN A 63 -13.24 -7.60 3.67
C GLN A 63 -12.69 -7.45 5.10
N ILE A 64 -12.24 -6.25 5.50
CA ILE A 64 -11.76 -5.96 6.85
C ILE A 64 -12.88 -6.13 7.87
N LYS A 65 -14.10 -5.72 7.57
CA LYS A 65 -15.28 -5.99 8.41
C LYS A 65 -15.55 -7.48 8.62
N HIS A 66 -15.14 -8.31 7.69
CA HIS A 66 -15.19 -9.77 7.79
C HIS A 66 -13.85 -10.40 8.21
N ALA A 67 -13.05 -9.64 8.96
CA ALA A 67 -11.78 -10.07 9.55
C ALA A 67 -10.72 -10.54 8.54
N ALA A 68 -10.70 -9.98 7.33
CA ALA A 68 -9.59 -10.20 6.41
C ALA A 68 -8.27 -9.68 7.01
N PRO A 69 -7.17 -10.44 6.95
CA PRO A 69 -5.95 -10.18 7.70
C PRO A 69 -5.03 -9.15 7.01
N PHE A 70 -5.57 -7.98 6.66
CA PHE A 70 -4.73 -6.89 6.17
C PHE A 70 -4.08 -6.15 7.34
N ALA A 71 -2.76 -6.07 7.30
CA ALA A 71 -1.98 -5.31 8.28
C ALA A 71 -1.94 -3.81 7.94
N VAL A 72 -2.01 -3.47 6.64
CA VAL A 72 -1.97 -2.09 6.14
C VAL A 72 -3.01 -1.91 5.05
N LEU A 73 -3.71 -0.76 5.02
CA LEU A 73 -4.60 -0.35 3.95
C LEU A 73 -4.17 0.99 3.37
N LEU A 74 -3.88 1.02 2.06
CA LEU A 74 -3.69 2.23 1.28
C LEU A 74 -4.99 2.54 0.53
N ALA A 75 -5.84 3.34 1.12
CA ALA A 75 -7.12 3.75 0.56
C ALA A 75 -6.96 4.88 -0.48
N ALA A 76 -7.91 4.99 -1.41
CA ALA A 76 -7.97 6.10 -2.37
C ALA A 76 -8.71 7.33 -1.84
N ASP A 77 -9.29 7.22 -0.66
CA ASP A 77 -10.08 8.25 0.01
C ASP A 77 -9.67 8.33 1.49
N ASP A 78 -10.08 9.37 2.18
CA ASP A 78 -9.82 9.60 3.61
C ASP A 78 -10.99 9.13 4.50
N GLU A 79 -12.17 8.94 3.96
CA GLU A 79 -13.37 8.53 4.69
C GLU A 79 -13.27 7.09 5.15
N THR A 80 -12.85 6.18 4.29
CA THR A 80 -12.76 4.74 4.60
C THR A 80 -11.80 4.45 5.76
N PRO A 81 -10.56 4.95 5.77
CA PRO A 81 -9.66 4.78 6.92
C PRO A 81 -10.21 5.41 8.21
N ALA A 82 -10.83 6.59 8.12
CA ALA A 82 -11.44 7.24 9.28
C ALA A 82 -12.57 6.39 9.87
N ARG A 83 -13.40 5.81 9.01
CA ARG A 83 -14.48 4.92 9.42
C ARG A 83 -13.98 3.63 10.07
N LEU A 84 -12.90 3.03 9.53
CA LEU A 84 -12.27 1.85 10.14
C LEU A 84 -11.73 2.14 11.56
N GLU A 85 -11.16 3.32 11.78
CA GLU A 85 -10.74 3.77 13.11
C GLU A 85 -11.94 3.93 14.06
N GLN A 86 -13.01 4.60 13.61
CA GLN A 86 -14.23 4.81 14.40
C GLN A 86 -14.92 3.49 14.79
N GLU A 87 -14.88 2.50 13.89
CA GLU A 87 -15.45 1.17 14.12
C GLU A 87 -14.51 0.25 14.94
N GLY A 88 -13.32 0.72 15.32
CA GLY A 88 -12.33 -0.07 16.06
C GLY A 88 -11.68 -1.19 15.24
N LEU A 89 -11.74 -1.09 13.92
CA LEU A 89 -11.17 -2.05 12.96
C LEU A 89 -9.78 -1.67 12.48
N ALA A 90 -9.30 -0.49 12.85
CA ALA A 90 -7.94 -0.03 12.65
C ALA A 90 -7.37 0.56 13.93
N VAL A 91 -6.05 0.59 14.06
CA VAL A 91 -5.38 1.15 15.24
C VAL A 91 -5.56 2.67 15.24
N ALA A 92 -6.15 3.22 16.29
CA ALA A 92 -6.41 4.63 16.42
C ALA A 92 -5.12 5.47 16.32
N GLY A 93 -5.18 6.57 15.59
CA GLY A 93 -4.06 7.51 15.43
C GLY A 93 -2.97 7.07 14.45
N THR A 94 -3.16 5.97 13.73
CA THR A 94 -2.19 5.50 12.71
C THR A 94 -2.52 6.00 11.30
N ARG A 95 -3.67 6.64 11.12
CA ARG A 95 -4.11 7.18 9.85
C ARG A 95 -3.32 8.44 9.45
N PHE A 96 -2.84 8.49 8.21
CA PHE A 96 -2.22 9.68 7.63
C PHE A 96 -2.39 9.72 6.11
N THR A 97 -2.30 10.89 5.52
CA THR A 97 -2.33 11.07 4.07
C THR A 97 -0.96 10.72 3.48
N TYR A 98 -0.88 9.60 2.78
CA TYR A 98 0.37 9.12 2.17
C TYR A 98 0.65 9.71 0.77
N ALA A 99 -0.40 10.17 0.05
CA ALA A 99 -0.29 10.78 -1.27
C ALA A 99 -1.50 11.67 -1.55
N THR A 100 -1.30 12.71 -2.35
CA THR A 100 -2.37 13.54 -2.89
C THR A 100 -2.44 13.37 -4.39
N GLY A 101 -3.57 12.83 -4.88
CA GLY A 101 -3.86 12.68 -6.30
C GLY A 101 -4.38 13.99 -6.91
N ARG A 102 -4.18 14.15 -8.23
CA ARG A 102 -4.81 15.21 -9.01
C ARG A 102 -5.67 14.58 -10.10
N LEU A 103 -6.89 15.09 -10.27
CA LEU A 103 -7.73 14.75 -11.40
C LEU A 103 -7.34 15.63 -12.59
N ALA A 104 -7.33 15.02 -13.78
CA ALA A 104 -7.16 15.75 -15.02
C ALA A 104 -8.32 15.43 -15.96
N LEU A 105 -8.93 16.47 -16.52
CA LEU A 105 -9.86 16.32 -17.62
C LEU A 105 -9.05 16.24 -18.92
N TRP A 106 -9.28 15.19 -19.71
CA TRP A 106 -8.51 14.95 -20.94
C TRP A 106 -9.40 14.50 -22.10
N SER A 107 -9.05 14.92 -23.30
CA SER A 107 -9.70 14.49 -24.53
C SER A 107 -8.67 14.26 -25.65
N LYS A 108 -8.96 13.30 -26.55
CA LYS A 108 -8.23 13.14 -27.82
C LYS A 108 -8.55 14.27 -28.83
N GLN A 109 -9.72 14.90 -28.67
CA GLN A 109 -10.11 15.98 -29.56
C GLN A 109 -9.39 17.27 -29.15
N PRO A 110 -8.62 17.89 -30.08
CA PRO A 110 -7.99 19.17 -29.81
C PRO A 110 -9.05 20.22 -29.44
N HIS A 111 -8.73 21.06 -28.47
CA HIS A 111 -9.59 22.20 -28.04
C HIS A 111 -10.94 21.84 -27.43
N LEU A 112 -11.24 20.55 -27.20
CA LEU A 112 -12.49 20.18 -26.52
C LEU A 112 -12.44 20.48 -25.01
N VAL A 113 -11.25 20.37 -24.40
CA VAL A 113 -11.04 20.64 -22.97
C VAL A 113 -10.27 21.95 -22.85
N ASP A 114 -10.79 22.87 -22.07
CA ASP A 114 -10.19 24.13 -21.70
C ASP A 114 -9.78 24.15 -20.22
N ASP A 115 -9.11 25.20 -19.80
CA ASP A 115 -8.62 25.38 -18.42
C ASP A 115 -9.75 25.59 -17.40
N GLN A 116 -10.95 25.90 -17.85
CA GLN A 116 -12.13 26.17 -17.02
C GLN A 116 -13.06 24.95 -16.92
N GLY A 117 -12.83 23.92 -17.73
CA GLY A 117 -13.69 22.72 -17.76
C GLY A 117 -15.08 23.00 -18.31
N GLU A 118 -15.22 23.99 -19.18
CA GLU A 118 -16.52 24.45 -19.74
C GLU A 118 -17.25 23.32 -20.47
N VAL A 119 -16.51 22.38 -21.06
CA VAL A 119 -17.08 21.19 -21.70
C VAL A 119 -17.99 20.39 -20.77
N LEU A 120 -17.68 20.35 -19.46
CA LEU A 120 -18.51 19.63 -18.47
C LEU A 120 -19.82 20.36 -18.18
N ARG A 121 -19.87 21.69 -18.34
CA ARG A 121 -21.08 22.52 -18.16
C ARG A 121 -21.93 22.50 -19.41
N SER A 122 -21.30 22.60 -20.57
CA SER A 122 -22.00 22.66 -21.87
C SER A 122 -22.47 21.27 -22.33
N LEU A 123 -22.00 20.18 -21.70
CA LEU A 123 -22.31 18.79 -22.05
C LEU A 123 -22.03 18.46 -23.53
N GLN A 124 -21.08 19.15 -24.16
CA GLN A 124 -20.69 18.97 -25.56
C GLN A 124 -19.73 17.78 -25.75
N PHE A 125 -20.07 16.64 -25.16
CA PHE A 125 -19.35 15.39 -25.31
C PHE A 125 -20.32 14.22 -25.38
N GLU A 126 -19.96 13.18 -26.13
CA GLU A 126 -20.79 11.98 -26.27
C GLU A 126 -20.61 11.01 -25.09
N LYS A 127 -19.41 10.91 -24.55
CA LYS A 127 -19.06 9.98 -23.47
C LYS A 127 -18.08 10.62 -22.50
N LEU A 128 -18.31 10.43 -21.21
CA LEU A 128 -17.38 10.77 -20.14
C LEU A 128 -16.95 9.49 -19.43
N GLY A 129 -15.63 9.19 -19.44
CA GLY A 129 -15.05 8.09 -18.69
C GLY A 129 -14.52 8.60 -17.35
N ILE A 130 -14.91 7.96 -16.26
CA ILE A 130 -14.35 8.19 -14.91
C ILE A 130 -13.57 6.95 -14.51
N ARG A 131 -12.32 7.13 -14.06
CA ARG A 131 -11.44 6.03 -13.68
C ARG A 131 -10.93 6.22 -12.25
#